data_3202dc5fd7cd4409ee1854e3038f4571
#
_entry.id   3202dc5fd7cd4409ee1854e3038f4571
#
_cell.length_a   1.000
_cell.length_b   1.000
_cell.length_c   1.000
_cell.angle_alpha   90.00
_cell.angle_beta   90.00
_cell.angle_gamma   90.00
#
_symmetry.space_group_name_H-M   'P 1'
#
loop_
_entity.id
_entity.type
_entity.pdbx_description
1 polymer ?
#
loop_
_entity_poly.entity_id
_entity_poly.type
_entity_poly.pdbx_seq_one_letter_code
_entity_poly.pdbx_strand_id
1 'polypeptide(L)'
;MANPIVSFRKRSFLHPASTDETSYIYARVESSRDGEYPWGTNMLTIADCRRVIQLEFFLGTRRARQISLAKIDLLIKILTAFRDALVREIAAIEKGG
;
A
#
# COMPACT_ATOMS: atom_id res chain seq x y z
N MET A 1 29.99 -0.12 1.22
CA MET A 1 28.55 -0.33 1.38
C MET A 1 27.80 0.42 0.30
N ALA A 2 26.95 -0.27 -0.40
CA ALA A 2 26.12 0.38 -1.40
C ALA A 2 24.94 1.09 -0.72
N ASN A 3 24.58 2.25 -1.25
CA ASN A 3 23.39 2.95 -0.80
C ASN A 3 22.14 2.26 -1.34
N PRO A 4 21.03 2.23 -0.59
CA PRO A 4 19.78 1.72 -1.12
C PRO A 4 19.32 2.51 -2.34
N ILE A 5 18.71 1.80 -3.27
CA ILE A 5 18.14 2.39 -4.47
C ILE A 5 16.63 2.52 -4.26
N VAL A 6 16.12 3.74 -4.40
CA VAL A 6 14.68 3.97 -4.36
C VAL A 6 14.16 3.74 -5.77
N SER A 7 13.48 2.61 -5.99
CA SER A 7 12.94 2.26 -7.30
C SER A 7 11.50 2.73 -7.49
N PHE A 8 10.80 3.02 -6.40
CA PHE A 8 9.43 3.50 -6.45
C PHE A 8 9.12 4.30 -5.19
N ARG A 9 8.45 5.43 -5.37
CA ARG A 9 7.95 6.23 -4.26
C ARG A 9 6.75 7.01 -4.74
N LYS A 10 5.61 6.79 -4.09
CA LYS A 10 4.40 7.52 -4.45
C LYS A 10 3.58 7.81 -3.22
N ARG A 11 3.12 9.05 -3.11
CA ARG A 11 2.23 9.51 -2.05
C ARG A 11 1.00 10.14 -2.69
N SER A 12 -0.16 9.84 -2.13
CA SER A 12 -1.41 10.44 -2.58
C SER A 12 -2.33 10.66 -1.39
N PHE A 13 -3.01 11.79 -1.37
CA PHE A 13 -4.04 12.02 -0.36
C PHE A 13 -5.30 11.25 -0.72
N LEU A 14 -5.96 10.69 0.31
CA LEU A 14 -7.17 9.88 0.12
C LEU A 14 -8.39 10.76 -0.16
N HIS A 15 -8.34 12.04 0.22
CA HIS A 15 -9.39 13.01 -0.04
C HIS A 15 -8.86 14.10 -0.98
N PRO A 16 -8.77 13.82 -2.30
CA PRO A 16 -8.11 14.76 -3.22
C PRO A 16 -8.82 16.11 -3.36
N ALA A 17 -10.12 16.18 -3.07
CA ALA A 17 -10.88 17.43 -3.11
C ALA A 17 -10.92 18.15 -1.77
N SER A 18 -10.24 17.62 -0.74
CA SER A 18 -10.23 18.14 0.62
C SER A 18 -8.89 18.77 0.95
N THR A 19 -8.89 19.68 1.94
CA THR A 19 -7.66 20.18 2.53
C THR A 19 -7.12 19.27 3.63
N ASP A 20 -7.75 18.12 3.86
CA ASP A 20 -7.34 17.17 4.89
C ASP A 20 -6.09 16.39 4.46
N GLU A 21 -4.96 16.80 4.99
CA GLU A 21 -3.68 16.17 4.73
C GLU A 21 -3.38 14.99 5.67
N THR A 22 -4.32 14.66 6.56
CA THR A 22 -4.12 13.57 7.53
C THR A 22 -4.52 12.21 6.97
N SER A 23 -5.18 12.17 5.81
CA SER A 23 -5.59 10.92 5.16
C SER A 23 -4.81 10.75 3.87
N TYR A 24 -3.90 9.76 3.85
CA TYR A 24 -3.03 9.54 2.70
C TYR A 24 -2.61 8.09 2.58
N ILE A 25 -2.14 7.74 1.40
CA ILE A 25 -1.46 6.49 1.13
C ILE A 25 -0.06 6.81 0.62
N TYR A 26 0.93 6.08 1.11
CA TYR A 26 2.32 6.25 0.72
C TYR A 26 2.94 4.88 0.47
N ALA A 27 3.48 4.69 -0.71
CA ALA A 27 4.15 3.44 -1.07
C ALA A 27 5.60 3.72 -1.40
N ARG A 28 6.49 2.88 -0.91
CA ARG A 28 7.92 3.02 -1.11
C ARG A 28 8.56 1.66 -1.35
N VAL A 29 9.35 1.57 -2.41
CA VAL A 29 10.21 0.42 -2.68
C VAL A 29 11.64 0.93 -2.73
N GLU A 30 12.43 0.48 -1.76
CA GLU A 30 13.83 0.87 -1.61
C GLU A 30 14.62 -0.32 -1.13
N SER A 31 15.65 -0.69 -1.88
CA SER A 31 16.48 -1.83 -1.50
C SER A 31 17.91 -1.67 -1.98
N SER A 32 18.82 -2.25 -1.21
CA SER A 32 20.19 -2.48 -1.66
C SER A 32 20.20 -3.78 -2.44
N ARG A 33 20.78 -3.74 -3.63
CA ARG A 33 20.91 -4.92 -4.49
C ARG A 33 22.28 -5.57 -4.38
N ASP A 34 23.12 -4.99 -3.54
CA ASP A 34 24.47 -5.50 -3.34
C ASP A 34 24.48 -6.61 -2.31
N GLY A 35 25.32 -7.60 -2.57
CA GLY A 35 25.53 -8.68 -1.65
C GLY A 35 24.54 -9.82 -1.83
N GLU A 36 24.73 -10.82 -1.00
CA GLU A 36 23.96 -12.06 -1.05
C GLU A 36 22.52 -11.87 -0.52
N TYR A 37 22.35 -10.90 0.37
CA TYR A 37 21.07 -10.66 1.01
C TYR A 37 20.63 -9.22 0.76
N PRO A 38 19.79 -8.99 -0.26
CA PRO A 38 19.22 -7.67 -0.49
C PRO A 38 18.46 -7.18 0.73
N TRP A 39 18.65 -5.93 1.07
CA TRP A 39 17.96 -5.32 2.21
C TRP A 39 17.39 -3.98 1.82
N GLY A 40 16.40 -3.53 2.57
CA GLY A 40 15.80 -2.24 2.30
C GLY A 40 14.45 -2.11 2.97
N THR A 41 13.79 -0.99 2.67
CA THR A 41 12.46 -0.69 3.18
C THR A 41 11.46 -0.71 2.03
N ASN A 42 10.56 -1.67 2.08
CA ASN A 42 9.47 -1.78 1.12
C ASN A 42 8.20 -1.72 1.94
N MET A 43 7.55 -0.57 1.90
CA MET A 43 6.51 -0.28 2.87
C MET A 43 5.33 0.42 2.22
N LEU A 44 4.14 0.02 2.63
CA LEU A 44 2.90 0.69 2.32
C LEU A 44 2.37 1.32 3.60
N THR A 45 2.16 2.63 3.61
CA THR A 45 1.60 3.36 4.74
C THR A 45 0.22 3.86 4.35
N ILE A 46 -0.76 3.60 5.20
CA ILE A 46 -2.12 4.11 5.03
C ILE A 46 -2.47 4.88 6.30
N ALA A 47 -2.82 6.14 6.13
CA ALA A 47 -3.22 7.00 7.23
C ALA A 47 -4.65 7.49 7.01
N ASP A 48 -5.45 7.47 8.06
CA ASP A 48 -6.81 8.00 8.04
C ASP A 48 -7.04 8.72 9.37
N CYS A 49 -7.01 10.03 9.33
CA CYS A 49 -7.10 10.89 10.50
C CYS A 49 -6.00 10.57 11.51
N ARG A 50 -6.35 9.92 12.62
CA ARG A 50 -5.40 9.61 13.69
C ARG A 50 -4.84 8.19 13.62
N ARG A 51 -5.28 7.41 12.64
CA ARG A 51 -4.87 6.02 12.51
C ARG A 51 -3.87 5.87 11.39
N VAL A 52 -2.77 5.22 11.68
CA VAL A 52 -1.73 4.95 10.70
C VAL A 52 -1.43 3.47 10.73
N ILE A 53 -1.44 2.84 9.57
CA ILE A 53 -1.07 1.44 9.39
C ILE A 53 0.13 1.40 8.45
N GLN A 54 1.12 0.62 8.83
CA GLN A 54 2.29 0.38 7.99
C GLN A 54 2.41 -1.11 7.72
N LEU A 55 2.48 -1.47 6.45
CA LEU A 55 2.65 -2.85 6.00
C LEU A 55 4.01 -2.98 5.34
N GLU A 56 4.82 -3.90 5.85
CA GLU A 56 6.14 -4.15 5.32
C GLU A 56 6.13 -5.31 4.34
N PHE A 57 6.96 -5.21 3.31
CA PHE A 57 7.09 -6.22 2.27
C PHE A 57 8.57 -6.60 2.18
N PHE A 58 8.95 -7.58 2.97
CA PHE A 58 10.34 -8.01 3.04
C PHE A 58 10.75 -8.76 1.78
N LEU A 59 11.90 -8.43 1.22
CA LEU A 59 12.40 -8.99 -0.02
C LEU A 59 13.76 -9.67 0.12
N GLY A 60 14.21 -9.89 1.35
CA GLY A 60 15.56 -10.38 1.61
C GLY A 60 15.80 -11.83 1.26
N THR A 61 14.76 -12.66 1.14
CA THR A 61 14.87 -14.05 0.75
C THR A 61 13.91 -14.37 -0.36
N ARG A 62 14.14 -15.46 -1.07
CA ARG A 62 13.23 -15.88 -2.14
C ARG A 62 11.81 -16.13 -1.62
N ARG A 63 11.70 -16.79 -0.47
CA ARG A 63 10.40 -17.06 0.15
C ARG A 63 9.71 -15.76 0.56
N ALA A 64 10.44 -14.82 1.14
CA ALA A 64 9.89 -13.54 1.54
C ALA A 64 9.37 -12.75 0.33
N ARG A 65 10.07 -12.83 -0.79
CA ARG A 65 9.61 -12.18 -2.03
C ARG A 65 8.28 -12.76 -2.51
N GLN A 66 8.13 -14.08 -2.46
CA GLN A 66 6.88 -14.74 -2.84
C GLN A 66 5.74 -14.35 -1.90
N ILE A 67 6.01 -14.34 -0.60
CA ILE A 67 5.04 -13.94 0.43
C ILE A 67 4.63 -12.48 0.25
N SER A 68 5.58 -11.59 -0.04
CA SER A 68 5.30 -10.17 -0.22
C SER A 68 4.41 -9.91 -1.44
N LEU A 69 4.66 -10.61 -2.54
CA LEU A 69 3.79 -10.51 -3.73
C LEU A 69 2.40 -11.07 -3.45
N ALA A 70 2.30 -12.21 -2.78
CA ALA A 70 1.02 -12.79 -2.41
C ALA A 70 0.23 -11.85 -1.49
N LYS A 71 0.92 -11.19 -0.58
CA LYS A 71 0.32 -10.22 0.35
C LYS A 71 -0.29 -9.04 -0.38
N ILE A 72 0.45 -8.42 -1.30
CA ILE A 72 -0.09 -7.28 -2.05
C ILE A 72 -1.20 -7.70 -3.01
N ASP A 73 -1.08 -8.87 -3.63
CA ASP A 73 -2.10 -9.38 -4.53
C ASP A 73 -3.41 -9.64 -3.78
N LEU A 74 -3.32 -10.17 -2.56
CA LEU A 74 -4.50 -10.37 -1.72
C LEU A 74 -5.13 -9.04 -1.33
N LEU A 75 -4.31 -8.04 -0.97
CA LEU A 75 -4.81 -6.69 -0.65
C LEU A 75 -5.56 -6.10 -1.83
N ILE A 76 -5.00 -6.19 -3.03
CA ILE A 76 -5.65 -5.68 -4.24
C ILE A 76 -6.98 -6.38 -4.48
N LYS A 77 -7.00 -7.70 -4.32
CA LYS A 77 -8.21 -8.50 -4.51
C LYS A 77 -9.32 -8.09 -3.53
N ILE A 78 -8.98 -7.97 -2.25
CA ILE A 78 -9.95 -7.60 -1.21
C ILE A 78 -10.40 -6.15 -1.39
N LEU A 79 -9.49 -5.24 -1.70
CA LEU A 79 -9.84 -3.84 -1.92
C LEU A 79 -10.75 -3.67 -3.14
N THR A 80 -10.51 -4.43 -4.20
CA THR A 80 -11.37 -4.43 -5.38
C THR A 80 -12.78 -4.91 -5.03
N ALA A 81 -12.89 -6.01 -4.31
CA ALA A 81 -14.18 -6.55 -3.87
C ALA A 81 -14.90 -5.58 -2.95
N PHE A 82 -14.16 -4.94 -2.04
CA PHE A 82 -14.71 -3.93 -1.13
C PHE A 82 -15.26 -2.73 -1.90
N ARG A 83 -14.50 -2.24 -2.89
CA ARG A 83 -14.97 -1.15 -3.75
C ARG A 83 -16.27 -1.51 -4.44
N ASP A 84 -16.34 -2.71 -5.00
CA ASP A 84 -17.56 -3.17 -5.68
C ASP A 84 -18.75 -3.25 -4.74
N ALA A 85 -18.52 -3.70 -3.52
CA ALA A 85 -19.55 -3.73 -2.48
C ALA A 85 -20.04 -2.34 -2.12
N LEU A 86 -19.12 -1.36 -1.99
CA LEU A 86 -19.48 0.03 -1.73
C LEU A 86 -20.32 0.62 -2.86
N VAL A 87 -19.96 0.32 -4.10
CA VAL A 87 -20.73 0.79 -5.26
C VAL A 87 -22.17 0.29 -5.19
N ARG A 88 -22.35 -0.99 -4.86
CA ARG A 88 -23.69 -1.57 -4.72
C ARG A 88 -24.46 -0.96 -3.56
N GLU A 89 -23.80 -0.75 -2.43
CA GLU A 89 -24.43 -0.16 -1.26
C GLU A 89 -24.87 1.29 -1.50
N ILE A 90 -24.01 2.07 -2.15
CA ILE A 90 -24.32 3.45 -2.51
C ILE A 90 -25.54 3.49 -3.44
N ALA A 91 -25.56 2.62 -4.44
CA ALA A 91 -26.69 2.54 -5.38
C ALA A 91 -27.98 2.18 -4.64
N ALA A 92 -27.92 1.26 -3.68
CA ALA A 92 -29.09 0.88 -2.88
C ALA A 92 -29.58 2.04 -2.01
N ILE A 93 -28.67 2.78 -1.39
CA ILE A 93 -29.02 3.96 -0.57
C ILE A 93 -29.67 5.04 -1.42
N GLU A 94 -29.07 5.37 -2.56
CA GLU A 94 -29.59 6.41 -3.44
C GLU A 94 -30.94 6.03 -4.05
N LYS A 95 -31.14 4.76 -4.31
CA LYS A 95 -32.41 4.28 -4.88
C LYS A 95 -33.50 4.20 -3.85
N GLY A 96 -33.17 3.89 -2.59
CA GLY A 96 -34.14 3.76 -1.51
C GLY A 96 -34.49 5.07 -0.81
N GLY A 97 -33.66 6.09 -1.08
CA GLY A 97 -33.88 7.41 -0.51
C GLY A 97 -34.83 8.20 -1.36
#